data_3b9668c5ee6265daa93946934ef98c84
#
_entry.id   3b9668c5ee6265daa93946934ef98c84
#
_cell.length_a   1.000
_cell.length_b   1.000
_cell.length_c   1.000
_cell.angle_alpha   90.00
_cell.angle_beta   90.00
_cell.angle_gamma   90.00
#
_symmetry.space_group_name_H-M   'P 1'
#
loop_
_entity.id
_entity.type
_entity.pdbx_description
1 polymer ?
#
loop_
_entity_poly.entity_id
_entity_poly.type
_entity_poly.pdbx_seq_one_letter_code
_entity_poly.pdbx_strand_id
1 'polypeptide(L)'
;MANPGGEAAGPRRSRYTDQSLARAIREGIDPDGRSLDYLMPRYALDDAAMAMLVAYLRQLSVHPARGASGDTLQFATIVTPDADPVRRQGMLDVLEHFFGNKNAFHLGVDPPLQSDRRIHFRVVRRWQLQVWELSGPPESWEAQLDQRFKAEPVFAVISGIGGRTWEPVHRFCQSESVPCLLPNVDLPVVAEQDFYPVYFSRGVLLEADVIARRIQEAAEKSGVRRVIQVYRREDIGAPAAQALAAGIAPLGVKTLARELRSTKPARELAEVLRETAAGDALVLWLRPGDLQTLPAQPGATTSVFVSGLMGGLENAPLPAAWRTITRLTYPYQLPPQRTVLMNYPLGWFNIQHIPVVDERTQTNTYIACSILAEAAGHLLDNFVPDYLLERVEVELSHRIINGYYPRLGLAPGQRFGSKGAYIVRFADPQGKRVVADGDWIVP
;
A
#
# COMPACT_ATOMS: atom_id res chain seq x y z
N MET A 1 48.44 13.89 -36.50
CA MET A 1 48.84 13.21 -35.24
C MET A 1 47.64 12.39 -34.80
N ALA A 2 47.79 11.07 -34.95
CA ALA A 2 46.76 10.10 -34.60
C ALA A 2 46.71 9.94 -33.06
N ASN A 3 45.54 9.96 -32.49
CA ASN A 3 45.30 9.73 -31.07
C ASN A 3 45.19 8.20 -30.82
N PRO A 4 46.10 7.55 -30.11
CA PRO A 4 46.07 6.13 -29.83
C PRO A 4 45.36 5.94 -28.48
N GLY A 5 44.07 5.73 -28.49
CA GLY A 5 43.30 5.50 -27.26
C GLY A 5 41.96 4.84 -27.50
N GLY A 6 41.91 3.88 -28.41
CA GLY A 6 40.81 2.90 -28.45
C GLY A 6 40.94 1.94 -27.28
N GLU A 7 40.27 2.19 -26.14
CA GLU A 7 40.07 1.13 -25.18
C GLU A 7 39.26 0.03 -25.84
N ALA A 8 39.95 -1.11 -26.08
CA ALA A 8 39.36 -2.33 -26.57
C ALA A 8 38.20 -2.70 -25.64
N ALA A 9 37.02 -2.90 -26.21
CA ALA A 9 35.92 -3.53 -25.51
C ALA A 9 36.46 -4.78 -24.82
N GLY A 10 36.42 -4.87 -23.51
CA GLY A 10 36.93 -5.99 -22.75
C GLY A 10 36.37 -7.29 -23.32
N PRO A 11 37.12 -8.38 -23.29
CA PRO A 11 36.76 -9.63 -23.93
C PRO A 11 35.36 -10.05 -23.45
N ARG A 12 34.44 -10.25 -24.42
CA ARG A 12 33.09 -10.72 -24.14
C ARG A 12 33.19 -12.00 -23.33
N ARG A 13 32.57 -12.09 -22.16
CA ARG A 13 32.46 -13.30 -21.37
C ARG A 13 31.84 -14.44 -22.22
N SER A 14 32.38 -15.62 -22.13
CA SER A 14 31.75 -16.82 -22.68
C SER A 14 30.41 -17.09 -22.00
N ARG A 15 29.46 -17.68 -22.75
CA ARG A 15 28.14 -18.03 -22.17
C ARG A 15 28.33 -19.13 -21.13
N TYR A 16 27.60 -19.06 -20.06
CA TYR A 16 27.57 -20.08 -19.04
C TYR A 16 26.92 -21.37 -19.57
N THR A 17 27.59 -22.48 -19.38
CA THR A 17 27.00 -23.82 -19.40
C THR A 17 26.57 -24.20 -17.99
N ASP A 18 25.78 -25.26 -17.81
CA ASP A 18 25.39 -25.72 -16.46
C ASP A 18 26.58 -25.98 -15.58
N GLN A 19 27.60 -26.64 -16.15
CA GLN A 19 28.81 -26.97 -15.44
C GLN A 19 29.62 -25.72 -15.05
N SER A 20 29.76 -24.75 -15.96
CA SER A 20 30.48 -23.51 -15.66
C SER A 20 29.70 -22.61 -14.72
N LEU A 21 28.34 -22.64 -14.77
CA LEU A 21 27.49 -21.92 -13.82
C LEU A 21 27.59 -22.53 -12.42
N ALA A 22 27.54 -23.87 -12.30
CA ALA A 22 27.74 -24.56 -11.04
C ALA A 22 29.11 -24.24 -10.43
N ARG A 23 30.18 -24.23 -11.27
CA ARG A 23 31.53 -23.85 -10.85
C ARG A 23 31.56 -22.38 -10.36
N ALA A 24 30.91 -21.47 -11.06
CA ALA A 24 30.87 -20.08 -10.66
C ALA A 24 30.19 -19.90 -9.30
N ILE A 25 29.10 -20.61 -9.04
CA ILE A 25 28.35 -20.56 -7.78
C ILE A 25 29.14 -21.18 -6.62
N ARG A 26 29.83 -22.32 -6.85
CA ARG A 26 30.60 -23.00 -5.79
C ARG A 26 31.97 -22.36 -5.54
N GLU A 27 32.68 -22.04 -6.62
CA GLU A 27 34.10 -21.70 -6.57
C GLU A 27 34.40 -20.24 -6.87
N GLY A 28 33.40 -19.50 -7.41
CA GLY A 28 33.61 -18.12 -7.83
C GLY A 28 34.50 -17.98 -9.07
N ILE A 29 34.42 -18.94 -10.00
CA ILE A 29 35.23 -18.97 -11.23
C ILE A 29 34.30 -18.88 -12.44
N ASP A 30 34.49 -17.87 -13.30
CA ASP A 30 33.69 -17.64 -14.50
C ASP A 30 33.94 -18.70 -15.60
N PRO A 31 33.16 -18.71 -16.71
CA PRO A 31 33.36 -19.65 -17.80
C PRO A 31 34.77 -19.61 -18.44
N ASP A 32 35.41 -18.44 -18.41
CA ASP A 32 36.72 -18.18 -18.99
C ASP A 32 37.88 -18.48 -18.00
N GLY A 33 37.56 -19.02 -16.81
CA GLY A 33 38.53 -19.39 -15.79
C GLY A 33 39.01 -18.23 -14.90
N ARG A 34 38.35 -17.07 -14.93
CA ARG A 34 38.70 -15.91 -14.13
C ARG A 34 37.98 -15.97 -12.79
N SER A 35 38.64 -15.51 -11.73
CA SER A 35 37.98 -15.35 -10.44
C SER A 35 36.93 -14.24 -10.50
N LEU A 36 35.75 -14.53 -9.99
CA LEU A 36 34.68 -13.54 -9.74
C LEU A 36 35.06 -12.68 -8.54
N ASP A 37 34.36 -11.56 -8.39
CA ASP A 37 34.57 -10.62 -7.28
C ASP A 37 34.46 -11.34 -5.93
N TYR A 38 35.32 -10.97 -4.97
CA TYR A 38 35.36 -11.58 -3.63
C TYR A 38 34.07 -11.34 -2.83
N LEU A 39 33.29 -10.31 -3.18
CA LEU A 39 31.98 -10.02 -2.58
C LEU A 39 30.90 -11.00 -3.06
N MET A 40 31.12 -11.73 -4.14
CA MET A 40 30.18 -12.74 -4.61
C MET A 40 30.16 -13.94 -3.65
N PRO A 41 29.01 -14.26 -3.02
CA PRO A 41 28.92 -15.39 -2.11
C PRO A 41 29.21 -16.70 -2.84
N ARG A 42 29.86 -17.63 -2.14
CA ARG A 42 30.09 -18.99 -2.61
C ARG A 42 29.20 -19.95 -1.84
N TYR A 43 28.54 -20.84 -2.55
CA TYR A 43 27.53 -21.72 -1.95
C TYR A 43 28.02 -23.18 -2.02
N ALA A 44 28.21 -23.80 -0.86
CA ALA A 44 28.57 -25.23 -0.74
C ALA A 44 27.30 -26.08 -0.87
N LEU A 45 26.76 -26.17 -2.10
CA LEU A 45 25.59 -26.99 -2.42
C LEU A 45 26.05 -28.37 -2.91
N ASP A 46 25.30 -29.42 -2.54
CA ASP A 46 25.47 -30.75 -3.14
C ASP A 46 25.01 -30.75 -4.62
N ASP A 47 25.23 -31.86 -5.33
CA ASP A 47 24.93 -31.90 -6.75
C ASP A 47 23.42 -31.83 -7.05
N ALA A 48 22.59 -32.39 -6.19
CA ALA A 48 21.14 -32.35 -6.37
C ALA A 48 20.58 -30.91 -6.17
N ALA A 49 21.00 -30.26 -5.10
CA ALA A 49 20.61 -28.84 -4.83
C ALA A 49 21.16 -27.90 -5.91
N MET A 50 22.39 -28.14 -6.39
CA MET A 50 22.99 -27.38 -7.48
C MET A 50 22.22 -27.57 -8.80
N ALA A 51 21.83 -28.79 -9.13
CA ALA A 51 21.03 -29.06 -10.33
C ALA A 51 19.66 -28.37 -10.28
N MET A 52 19.00 -28.39 -9.12
CA MET A 52 17.73 -27.65 -8.91
C MET A 52 17.91 -26.13 -9.06
N LEU A 53 18.97 -25.57 -8.47
CA LEU A 53 19.28 -24.15 -8.59
C LEU A 53 19.58 -23.75 -10.04
N VAL A 54 20.40 -24.53 -10.76
CA VAL A 54 20.69 -24.24 -12.17
C VAL A 54 19.45 -24.36 -13.04
N ALA A 55 18.57 -25.34 -12.80
CA ALA A 55 17.30 -25.47 -13.50
C ALA A 55 16.38 -24.26 -13.24
N TYR A 56 16.30 -23.80 -11.99
CA TYR A 56 15.56 -22.60 -11.62
C TYR A 56 16.11 -21.34 -12.32
N LEU A 57 17.43 -21.12 -12.25
CA LEU A 57 18.07 -19.97 -12.91
C LEU A 57 17.87 -19.96 -14.43
N ARG A 58 17.82 -21.13 -15.07
CA ARG A 58 17.47 -21.23 -16.49
C ARG A 58 16.05 -20.80 -16.78
N GLN A 59 15.10 -21.12 -15.93
CA GLN A 59 13.71 -20.73 -16.10
C GLN A 59 13.53 -19.20 -15.97
N LEU A 60 14.29 -18.56 -15.09
CA LEU A 60 14.26 -17.08 -14.94
C LEU A 60 14.67 -16.34 -16.21
N SER A 61 15.52 -16.95 -17.05
CA SER A 61 16.06 -16.30 -18.26
C SER A 61 15.23 -16.51 -19.53
N VAL A 62 14.28 -17.43 -19.54
CA VAL A 62 13.61 -17.91 -20.78
C VAL A 62 12.29 -17.20 -21.06
N HIS A 63 11.64 -16.64 -20.05
CA HIS A 63 10.37 -15.97 -20.25
C HIS A 63 10.56 -14.45 -20.29
N PRO A 64 10.25 -13.78 -21.41
CA PRO A 64 10.14 -12.32 -21.39
C PRO A 64 9.14 -11.94 -20.30
N ALA A 65 9.49 -10.95 -19.51
CA ALA A 65 8.59 -10.48 -18.45
C ALA A 65 7.23 -10.13 -19.07
N ARG A 66 6.16 -10.70 -18.53
CA ARG A 66 4.80 -10.39 -18.98
C ARG A 66 4.58 -8.88 -18.88
N GLY A 67 3.99 -8.27 -19.90
CA GLY A 67 3.75 -6.83 -19.94
C GLY A 67 4.98 -5.95 -20.18
N ALA A 68 6.15 -6.53 -20.48
CA ALA A 68 7.35 -5.80 -20.87
C ALA A 68 7.78 -6.19 -22.28
N SER A 69 7.93 -5.22 -23.17
CA SER A 69 8.48 -5.38 -24.51
C SER A 69 9.76 -4.57 -24.67
N GLY A 70 10.37 -4.59 -25.87
CA GLY A 70 11.57 -3.80 -26.18
C GLY A 70 11.40 -2.31 -25.96
N ASP A 71 10.21 -1.77 -26.16
CA ASP A 71 9.90 -0.35 -26.19
C ASP A 71 8.76 0.07 -25.24
N THR A 72 8.04 -0.88 -24.65
CA THR A 72 6.81 -0.60 -23.87
C THR A 72 6.76 -1.39 -22.58
N LEU A 73 6.27 -0.75 -21.52
CA LEU A 73 5.86 -1.36 -20.26
C LEU A 73 4.35 -1.19 -20.10
N GLN A 74 3.64 -2.30 -19.93
CA GLN A 74 2.20 -2.35 -19.68
C GLN A 74 1.93 -2.37 -18.18
N PHE A 75 1.06 -1.50 -17.73
CA PHE A 75 0.58 -1.45 -16.36
C PHE A 75 -0.93 -1.50 -16.33
N ALA A 76 -1.50 -1.95 -15.24
CA ALA A 76 -2.93 -1.83 -14.98
C ALA A 76 -3.21 -1.09 -13.69
N THR A 77 -4.40 -0.49 -13.60
CA THR A 77 -5.03 -0.10 -12.34
C THR A 77 -6.37 -0.80 -12.24
N ILE A 78 -6.76 -1.21 -11.03
CA ILE A 78 -7.96 -2.00 -10.81
C ILE A 78 -8.97 -1.19 -10.01
N VAL A 79 -10.22 -1.19 -10.47
CA VAL A 79 -11.34 -0.49 -9.85
C VAL A 79 -12.44 -1.49 -9.55
N THR A 80 -12.82 -1.62 -8.27
CA THR A 80 -13.96 -2.46 -7.86
C THR A 80 -15.29 -1.72 -8.03
N PRO A 81 -16.42 -2.43 -8.22
CA PRO A 81 -17.73 -1.80 -8.47
C PRO A 81 -18.22 -0.92 -7.31
N ASP A 82 -17.75 -1.16 -6.10
CA ASP A 82 -18.12 -0.44 -4.87
C ASP A 82 -17.15 0.68 -4.50
N ALA A 83 -16.22 1.01 -5.38
CA ALA A 83 -15.32 2.15 -5.20
C ALA A 83 -16.10 3.48 -5.23
N ASP A 84 -15.74 4.38 -4.32
CA ASP A 84 -16.32 5.74 -4.30
C ASP A 84 -16.01 6.47 -5.62
N PRO A 85 -17.02 6.99 -6.33
CA PRO A 85 -16.83 7.56 -7.66
C PRO A 85 -15.97 8.83 -7.67
N VAL A 86 -15.99 9.64 -6.61
CA VAL A 86 -15.16 10.86 -6.51
C VAL A 86 -13.70 10.47 -6.31
N ARG A 87 -13.44 9.53 -5.41
CA ARG A 87 -12.10 9.01 -5.17
C ARG A 87 -11.54 8.29 -6.40
N ARG A 88 -12.41 7.50 -7.10
CA ARG A 88 -12.06 6.85 -8.36
C ARG A 88 -11.60 7.86 -9.40
N GLN A 89 -12.38 8.92 -9.62
CA GLN A 89 -12.04 9.94 -10.60
C GLN A 89 -10.72 10.63 -10.25
N GLY A 90 -10.56 11.06 -9.00
CA GLY A 90 -9.30 11.68 -8.56
C GLY A 90 -8.09 10.77 -8.73
N MET A 91 -8.21 9.46 -8.49
CA MET A 91 -7.14 8.48 -8.75
C MET A 91 -6.80 8.41 -10.24
N LEU A 92 -7.80 8.30 -11.11
CA LEU A 92 -7.61 8.16 -12.56
C LEU A 92 -6.99 9.43 -13.17
N ASP A 93 -7.40 10.62 -12.72
CA ASP A 93 -6.83 11.89 -13.17
C ASP A 93 -5.32 11.95 -12.87
N VAL A 94 -4.92 11.53 -11.67
CA VAL A 94 -3.49 11.48 -11.30
C VAL A 94 -2.72 10.47 -12.14
N LEU A 95 -3.27 9.27 -12.34
CA LEU A 95 -2.64 8.22 -13.15
C LEU A 95 -2.44 8.68 -14.60
N GLU A 96 -3.47 9.25 -15.23
CA GLU A 96 -3.43 9.70 -16.60
C GLU A 96 -2.35 10.77 -16.80
N HIS A 97 -2.35 11.80 -15.95
CA HIS A 97 -1.35 12.87 -16.03
C HIS A 97 0.06 12.39 -15.72
N PHE A 98 0.22 11.47 -14.75
CA PHE A 98 1.54 10.94 -14.41
C PHE A 98 2.14 10.11 -15.56
N PHE A 99 1.35 9.23 -16.16
CA PHE A 99 1.76 8.42 -17.30
C PHE A 99 2.01 9.30 -18.55
N GLY A 100 1.16 10.30 -18.78
CA GLY A 100 1.34 11.28 -19.83
C GLY A 100 2.67 12.02 -19.70
N ASN A 101 2.96 12.55 -18.52
CA ASN A 101 4.23 13.23 -18.23
C ASN A 101 5.43 12.29 -18.37
N LYS A 102 5.32 11.07 -17.85
CA LYS A 102 6.39 10.08 -17.98
C LYS A 102 6.74 9.84 -19.44
N ASN A 103 5.74 9.75 -20.31
CA ASN A 103 5.92 9.55 -21.74
C ASN A 103 6.39 10.81 -22.48
N ALA A 104 5.96 12.01 -22.07
CA ALA A 104 6.37 13.26 -22.68
C ALA A 104 7.87 13.54 -22.54
N PHE A 105 8.46 13.18 -21.40
CA PHE A 105 9.92 13.27 -21.20
C PHE A 105 10.72 12.39 -22.17
N HIS A 106 10.08 11.41 -22.81
CA HIS A 106 10.72 10.52 -23.77
C HIS A 106 10.69 11.06 -25.20
N LEU A 107 9.66 11.85 -25.52
CA LEU A 107 9.50 12.44 -26.84
C LEU A 107 10.37 13.70 -27.05
N GLY A 108 10.86 14.32 -25.97
CA GLY A 108 11.65 15.53 -25.98
C GLY A 108 13.18 15.33 -25.95
N VAL A 109 13.65 14.11 -25.84
CA VAL A 109 15.07 13.79 -25.89
C VAL A 109 15.40 13.25 -27.27
N ASP A 110 15.46 14.15 -28.28
CA ASP A 110 16.41 13.94 -29.35
C ASP A 110 17.77 13.74 -28.68
N PRO A 111 18.54 12.68 -29.00
CA PRO A 111 19.87 12.55 -28.47
C PRO A 111 20.73 13.63 -29.08
N PRO A 112 20.98 14.78 -28.40
CA PRO A 112 21.94 15.69 -28.88
C PRO A 112 23.29 15.09 -28.53
N LEU A 113 24.11 14.93 -29.50
CA LEU A 113 25.48 14.52 -29.42
C LEU A 113 25.68 12.98 -29.42
N GLN A 114 26.02 12.51 -30.59
CA GLN A 114 26.80 11.32 -30.79
C GLN A 114 28.10 11.44 -29.97
N SER A 115 28.04 11.07 -28.72
CA SER A 115 29.20 10.64 -28.00
C SER A 115 29.43 9.21 -28.43
N ASP A 116 30.62 8.90 -28.95
CA ASP A 116 31.04 7.54 -29.29
C ASP A 116 31.04 6.57 -28.09
N ARG A 117 30.82 7.06 -26.89
CA ARG A 117 30.45 6.29 -25.70
C ARG A 117 28.94 6.13 -25.72
N ARG A 118 28.50 5.12 -26.43
CA ARG A 118 27.13 4.63 -26.35
C ARG A 118 26.87 4.19 -24.92
N ILE A 119 26.29 5.10 -24.14
CA ILE A 119 25.61 4.71 -22.92
C ILE A 119 24.33 4.01 -23.37
N HIS A 120 24.45 2.72 -23.73
CA HIS A 120 23.35 1.86 -24.13
C HIS A 120 22.41 1.50 -22.96
N PHE A 121 22.44 2.23 -21.86
CA PHE A 121 21.88 1.79 -20.60
C PHE A 121 20.53 2.43 -20.22
N ARG A 122 19.89 3.13 -21.12
CA ARG A 122 18.50 3.54 -20.89
C ARG A 122 17.70 3.37 -22.17
N VAL A 123 17.26 2.15 -22.42
CA VAL A 123 16.10 1.96 -23.28
C VAL A 123 14.91 2.52 -22.53
N VAL A 124 14.55 3.72 -22.87
CA VAL A 124 13.42 4.39 -22.28
C VAL A 124 12.16 3.76 -22.88
N ARG A 125 11.46 2.94 -22.07
CA ARG A 125 10.23 2.30 -22.50
C ARG A 125 9.04 3.23 -22.28
N ARG A 126 8.14 3.25 -23.24
CA ARG A 126 6.86 3.93 -23.13
C ARG A 126 5.98 3.20 -22.10
N TRP A 127 5.32 3.93 -21.24
CA TRP A 127 4.39 3.40 -20.27
C TRP A 127 2.98 3.44 -20.81
N GLN A 128 2.28 2.30 -20.74
CA GLN A 128 0.86 2.20 -21.09
C GLN A 128 0.08 1.77 -19.86
N LEU A 129 -1.05 2.42 -19.63
CA LEU A 129 -1.94 2.13 -18.51
C LEU A 129 -3.25 1.57 -19.04
N GLN A 130 -3.65 0.43 -18.50
CA GLN A 130 -4.95 -0.17 -18.67
C GLN A 130 -5.80 0.08 -17.43
N VAL A 131 -7.06 0.44 -17.60
CA VAL A 131 -7.99 0.56 -16.48
C VAL A 131 -8.88 -0.70 -16.47
N TRP A 132 -8.71 -1.52 -15.45
CA TRP A 132 -9.48 -2.75 -15.27
C TRP A 132 -10.64 -2.51 -14.31
N GLU A 133 -11.79 -2.15 -14.85
CA GLU A 133 -13.03 -2.04 -14.10
C GLU A 133 -13.66 -3.41 -13.91
N LEU A 134 -13.84 -3.81 -12.66
CA LEU A 134 -14.50 -5.06 -12.30
C LEU A 134 -16.02 -4.83 -12.21
N SER A 135 -16.77 -5.88 -12.38
CA SER A 135 -18.24 -5.84 -12.33
C SER A 135 -18.80 -7.04 -11.57
N GLY A 136 -20.05 -6.90 -11.11
CA GLY A 136 -20.72 -7.97 -10.39
C GLY A 136 -20.13 -8.27 -8.98
N PRO A 137 -20.45 -9.43 -8.42
CA PRO A 137 -20.04 -9.80 -7.07
C PRO A 137 -18.56 -10.21 -7.02
N PRO A 138 -17.91 -10.10 -5.84
CA PRO A 138 -16.47 -10.36 -5.66
C PRO A 138 -16.01 -11.74 -6.14
N GLU A 139 -16.86 -12.75 -6.07
CA GLU A 139 -16.55 -14.13 -6.47
C GLU A 139 -16.25 -14.24 -7.99
N SER A 140 -16.73 -13.29 -8.78
CA SER A 140 -16.50 -13.24 -10.22
C SER A 140 -15.24 -12.47 -10.64
N TRP A 141 -14.62 -11.72 -9.73
CA TRP A 141 -13.56 -10.78 -10.10
C TRP A 141 -12.25 -11.46 -10.52
N GLU A 142 -11.88 -12.54 -9.85
CA GLU A 142 -10.66 -13.28 -10.17
C GLU A 142 -10.68 -13.78 -11.64
N ALA A 143 -11.80 -14.36 -12.08
CA ALA A 143 -11.97 -14.79 -13.47
C ALA A 143 -11.91 -13.63 -14.48
N GLN A 144 -12.43 -12.45 -14.11
CA GLN A 144 -12.33 -11.25 -14.94
C GLN A 144 -10.90 -10.75 -15.07
N LEU A 145 -10.13 -10.76 -13.95
CA LEU A 145 -8.73 -10.37 -13.92
C LEU A 145 -7.88 -11.33 -14.76
N ASP A 146 -8.09 -12.63 -14.61
CA ASP A 146 -7.39 -13.66 -15.39
C ASP A 146 -7.66 -13.51 -16.88
N GLN A 147 -8.91 -13.25 -17.27
CA GLN A 147 -9.27 -13.04 -18.66
C GLN A 147 -8.57 -11.81 -19.25
N ARG A 148 -8.56 -10.68 -18.52
CA ARG A 148 -7.87 -9.45 -18.96
C ARG A 148 -6.37 -9.66 -19.05
N PHE A 149 -5.78 -10.29 -18.06
CA PHE A 149 -4.35 -10.56 -18.01
C PHE A 149 -3.88 -11.51 -19.11
N LYS A 150 -4.71 -12.50 -19.48
CA LYS A 150 -4.42 -13.40 -20.61
C LYS A 150 -4.52 -12.68 -21.96
N ALA A 151 -5.46 -11.74 -22.09
CA ALA A 151 -5.62 -10.96 -23.32
C ALA A 151 -4.49 -9.93 -23.49
N GLU A 152 -4.20 -9.19 -22.44
CA GLU A 152 -3.19 -8.11 -22.43
C GLU A 152 -2.39 -8.17 -21.12
N PRO A 153 -1.29 -8.95 -21.07
CA PRO A 153 -0.48 -9.06 -19.88
C PRO A 153 0.12 -7.73 -19.43
N VAL A 154 0.17 -7.51 -18.13
CA VAL A 154 0.78 -6.32 -17.54
C VAL A 154 1.99 -6.70 -16.69
N PHE A 155 2.96 -5.78 -16.60
CA PHE A 155 4.16 -5.95 -15.78
C PHE A 155 3.89 -5.74 -14.30
N ALA A 156 3.02 -4.79 -13.97
CA ALA A 156 2.56 -4.55 -12.61
C ALA A 156 1.18 -3.88 -12.59
N VAL A 157 0.47 -4.04 -11.49
CA VAL A 157 -0.70 -3.26 -11.14
C VAL A 157 -0.26 -2.13 -10.22
N ILE A 158 -0.68 -0.91 -10.56
CA ILE A 158 -0.32 0.30 -9.81
C ILE A 158 -1.54 1.00 -9.24
N SER A 159 -1.46 1.40 -7.97
CA SER A 159 -2.58 2.01 -7.29
C SER A 159 -3.81 1.09 -7.36
N GLY A 160 -4.96 1.56 -7.74
CA GLY A 160 -6.21 0.84 -7.72
C GLY A 160 -7.07 1.30 -6.55
N ILE A 161 -8.35 1.00 -6.60
CA ILE A 161 -9.29 1.44 -5.58
C ILE A 161 -10.41 0.42 -5.37
N GLY A 162 -10.70 0.15 -4.09
CA GLY A 162 -11.77 -0.75 -3.68
C GLY A 162 -12.49 -0.26 -2.43
N GLY A 163 -13.74 -0.69 -2.27
CA GLY A 163 -14.58 -0.32 -1.14
C GLY A 163 -14.52 -1.32 0.02
N ARG A 164 -15.05 -2.53 -0.18
CA ARG A 164 -15.30 -3.50 0.91
C ARG A 164 -14.26 -4.61 0.98
N THR A 165 -13.87 -5.15 -0.16
CA THR A 165 -12.91 -6.26 -0.22
C THR A 165 -11.93 -6.06 -1.36
N TRP A 166 -10.71 -6.52 -1.13
CA TRP A 166 -9.65 -6.58 -2.13
C TRP A 166 -9.10 -7.99 -2.32
N GLU A 167 -9.70 -8.97 -1.65
CA GLU A 167 -9.20 -10.33 -1.59
C GLU A 167 -9.06 -11.02 -2.96
N PRO A 168 -10.04 -10.93 -3.90
CA PRO A 168 -9.86 -11.53 -5.23
C PRO A 168 -8.72 -10.90 -6.03
N VAL A 169 -8.52 -9.57 -5.90
CA VAL A 169 -7.40 -8.87 -6.53
C VAL A 169 -6.07 -9.31 -5.93
N HIS A 170 -6.01 -9.41 -4.60
CA HIS A 170 -4.83 -9.89 -3.90
C HIS A 170 -4.43 -11.30 -4.35
N ARG A 171 -5.40 -12.25 -4.39
CA ARG A 171 -5.15 -13.61 -4.87
C ARG A 171 -4.66 -13.64 -6.31
N PHE A 172 -5.28 -12.89 -7.20
CA PHE A 172 -4.84 -12.75 -8.59
C PHE A 172 -3.38 -12.27 -8.65
N CYS A 173 -3.02 -11.22 -7.93
CA CYS A 173 -1.66 -10.69 -7.92
C CYS A 173 -0.65 -11.73 -7.44
N GLN A 174 -1.00 -12.48 -6.40
CA GLN A 174 -0.14 -13.52 -5.86
C GLN A 174 -0.03 -14.73 -6.79
N SER A 175 -1.15 -15.24 -7.33
CA SER A 175 -1.17 -16.43 -8.20
C SER A 175 -0.48 -16.20 -9.54
N GLU A 176 -0.66 -15.02 -10.13
CA GLU A 176 -0.05 -14.65 -11.41
C GLU A 176 1.34 -14.04 -11.28
N SER A 177 1.86 -13.90 -10.05
CA SER A 177 3.17 -13.29 -9.78
C SER A 177 3.28 -11.86 -10.33
N VAL A 178 2.23 -11.08 -10.19
CA VAL A 178 2.14 -9.68 -10.67
C VAL A 178 2.29 -8.73 -9.48
N PRO A 179 3.31 -7.86 -9.45
CA PRO A 179 3.42 -6.82 -8.42
C PRO A 179 2.17 -5.95 -8.39
N CYS A 180 1.48 -5.89 -7.25
CA CYS A 180 0.34 -5.03 -7.02
C CYS A 180 0.70 -3.98 -5.99
N LEU A 181 0.94 -2.75 -6.46
CA LEU A 181 1.62 -1.73 -5.72
C LEU A 181 0.66 -0.68 -5.17
N LEU A 182 0.55 -0.62 -3.85
CA LEU A 182 0.01 0.49 -3.08
C LEU A 182 -1.43 0.90 -3.48
N PRO A 183 -2.40 -0.03 -3.46
CA PRO A 183 -3.79 0.29 -3.76
C PRO A 183 -4.42 1.17 -2.68
N ASN A 184 -5.41 1.97 -3.07
CA ASN A 184 -6.25 2.78 -2.19
C ASN A 184 -7.37 1.94 -1.59
N VAL A 185 -7.01 1.10 -0.63
CA VAL A 185 -7.94 0.21 0.10
C VAL A 185 -7.77 0.42 1.61
N ASP A 186 -8.89 0.51 2.31
CA ASP A 186 -8.89 0.69 3.76
C ASP A 186 -8.99 -0.66 4.51
N LEU A 187 -9.25 -1.78 3.80
CA LEU A 187 -9.17 -3.15 4.30
C LEU A 187 -8.27 -3.99 3.38
N PRO A 188 -6.96 -4.00 3.60
CA PRO A 188 -6.04 -4.86 2.85
C PRO A 188 -6.12 -6.31 3.33
N VAL A 189 -5.64 -7.23 2.50
CA VAL A 189 -5.49 -8.63 2.88
C VAL A 189 -4.18 -8.81 3.66
N VAL A 190 -4.25 -9.51 4.79
CA VAL A 190 -3.09 -9.84 5.61
C VAL A 190 -2.75 -11.31 5.42
N ALA A 191 -1.69 -11.58 4.65
CA ALA A 191 -1.15 -12.91 4.44
C ALA A 191 0.38 -12.85 4.59
N GLU A 192 0.92 -13.61 5.54
CA GLU A 192 2.34 -13.52 5.94
C GLU A 192 3.31 -14.07 4.88
N GLN A 193 2.82 -14.94 3.99
CA GLN A 193 3.66 -15.60 2.99
C GLN A 193 3.54 -14.99 1.59
N ASP A 194 2.66 -14.02 1.41
CA ASP A 194 2.44 -13.41 0.10
C ASP A 194 3.53 -12.40 -0.22
N PHE A 195 3.93 -12.35 -1.49
CA PHE A 195 5.08 -11.58 -1.94
C PHE A 195 4.72 -10.41 -2.86
N TYR A 196 3.78 -10.61 -3.78
CA TYR A 196 3.51 -9.65 -4.85
C TYR A 196 2.64 -8.45 -4.48
N PRO A 197 1.65 -8.56 -3.58
CA PRO A 197 0.88 -7.39 -3.13
C PRO A 197 1.64 -6.55 -2.10
N VAL A 198 1.67 -5.24 -2.30
CA VAL A 198 2.26 -4.26 -1.37
C VAL A 198 1.25 -3.18 -1.05
N TYR A 199 1.04 -2.90 0.22
CA TYR A 199 0.04 -1.96 0.73
C TYR A 199 0.67 -0.79 1.48
N PHE A 200 -0.05 0.34 1.55
CA PHE A 200 0.36 1.47 2.38
C PHE A 200 0.37 1.14 3.88
N SER A 201 -0.66 0.47 4.36
CA SER A 201 -0.80 0.07 5.77
C SER A 201 -1.77 -1.10 5.89
N ARG A 202 -1.95 -1.64 7.12
CA ARG A 202 -2.99 -2.64 7.41
C ARG A 202 -4.40 -2.03 7.54
N GLY A 203 -4.57 -0.74 7.21
CA GLY A 203 -5.87 -0.08 7.18
C GLY A 203 -6.62 -0.16 8.51
N VAL A 204 -7.90 -0.50 8.45
CA VAL A 204 -8.75 -0.61 9.66
C VAL A 204 -8.31 -1.71 10.63
N LEU A 205 -7.54 -2.70 10.15
CA LEU A 205 -6.96 -3.73 11.03
C LEU A 205 -5.83 -3.15 11.89
N LEU A 206 -5.03 -2.22 11.34
CA LEU A 206 -4.06 -1.46 12.12
C LEU A 206 -4.75 -0.59 13.18
N GLU A 207 -5.87 0.04 12.82
CA GLU A 207 -6.65 0.82 13.79
C GLU A 207 -7.19 -0.06 14.93
N ALA A 208 -7.63 -1.28 14.62
CA ALA A 208 -8.06 -2.26 15.63
C ALA A 208 -6.93 -2.62 16.60
N ASP A 209 -5.73 -2.89 16.09
CA ASP A 209 -4.56 -3.21 16.91
C ASP A 209 -4.16 -2.02 17.81
N VAL A 210 -4.17 -0.80 17.28
CA VAL A 210 -3.86 0.41 18.04
C VAL A 210 -4.89 0.69 19.14
N ILE A 211 -6.19 0.46 18.86
CA ILE A 211 -7.25 0.57 19.88
C ILE A 211 -7.07 -0.53 20.93
N ALA A 212 -6.77 -1.78 20.53
CA ALA A 212 -6.51 -2.88 21.45
C ALA A 212 -5.38 -2.53 22.42
N ARG A 213 -4.27 -2.00 21.93
CA ARG A 213 -3.14 -1.56 22.74
C ARG A 213 -3.55 -0.47 23.73
N ARG A 214 -4.34 0.51 23.29
CA ARG A 214 -4.81 1.59 24.17
C ARG A 214 -5.80 1.08 25.24
N ILE A 215 -6.66 0.12 24.91
CA ILE A 215 -7.56 -0.52 25.86
C ILE A 215 -6.76 -1.32 26.89
N GLN A 216 -5.70 -2.02 26.49
CA GLN A 216 -4.81 -2.72 27.41
C GLN A 216 -4.20 -1.75 28.42
N GLU A 217 -3.62 -0.64 27.98
CA GLU A 217 -3.07 0.38 28.86
C GLU A 217 -4.10 0.99 29.81
N ALA A 218 -5.33 1.16 29.33
CA ALA A 218 -6.44 1.68 30.13
C ALA A 218 -6.97 0.63 31.11
N ALA A 219 -7.03 -0.65 30.75
CA ALA A 219 -7.47 -1.72 31.65
C ALA A 219 -6.55 -1.85 32.87
N GLU A 220 -5.23 -1.69 32.67
CA GLU A 220 -4.24 -1.69 33.74
C GLU A 220 -4.38 -0.48 34.71
N LYS A 221 -4.81 0.68 34.20
CA LYS A 221 -4.87 1.94 34.97
C LYS A 221 -6.27 2.30 35.47
N SER A 222 -7.30 2.07 34.66
CA SER A 222 -8.64 2.65 34.84
C SER A 222 -9.76 1.62 34.90
N GLY A 223 -9.45 0.33 34.75
CA GLY A 223 -10.41 -0.77 34.92
C GLY A 223 -11.50 -0.82 33.87
N VAL A 224 -11.19 -0.61 32.56
CA VAL A 224 -12.13 -0.88 31.47
C VAL A 224 -12.60 -2.34 31.57
N ARG A 225 -13.90 -2.55 31.75
CA ARG A 225 -14.49 -3.88 31.98
C ARG A 225 -15.16 -4.45 30.75
N ARG A 226 -15.66 -3.57 29.88
CA ARG A 226 -16.42 -3.96 28.70
C ARG A 226 -16.13 -3.01 27.54
N VAL A 227 -16.06 -3.58 26.33
CA VAL A 227 -15.92 -2.84 25.07
C VAL A 227 -17.17 -3.10 24.23
N ILE A 228 -17.91 -2.04 23.91
CA ILE A 228 -19.06 -2.09 23.03
C ILE A 228 -18.61 -1.60 21.66
N GLN A 229 -18.77 -2.45 20.64
CA GLN A 229 -18.38 -2.13 19.26
C GLN A 229 -19.63 -1.98 18.39
N VAL A 230 -19.69 -0.88 17.63
CA VAL A 230 -20.79 -0.59 16.71
C VAL A 230 -20.28 -0.56 15.29
N TYR A 231 -20.89 -1.33 14.39
CA TYR A 231 -20.48 -1.44 12.99
C TYR A 231 -21.64 -1.85 12.09
N ARG A 232 -21.44 -1.78 10.77
CA ARG A 232 -22.31 -2.40 9.77
C ARG A 232 -21.69 -3.68 9.25
N ARG A 233 -22.50 -4.76 9.14
CA ARG A 233 -22.04 -6.08 8.64
C ARG A 233 -21.42 -5.99 7.25
N GLU A 234 -22.04 -5.23 6.38
CA GLU A 234 -21.68 -5.11 4.98
C GLU A 234 -20.57 -4.07 4.73
N ASP A 235 -19.84 -3.64 5.76
CA ASP A 235 -18.75 -2.68 5.66
C ASP A 235 -17.47 -3.20 6.34
N ILE A 236 -16.34 -2.59 6.05
CA ILE A 236 -15.02 -2.91 6.58
C ILE A 236 -14.92 -2.80 8.11
N GLY A 237 -15.89 -2.17 8.75
CA GLY A 237 -15.99 -2.12 10.21
C GLY A 237 -16.24 -3.48 10.87
N ALA A 238 -16.89 -4.42 10.18
CA ALA A 238 -17.13 -5.76 10.73
C ALA A 238 -15.83 -6.56 10.94
N PRO A 239 -14.93 -6.71 9.95
CA PRO A 239 -13.61 -7.33 10.17
C PRO A 239 -12.74 -6.55 11.16
N ALA A 240 -12.80 -5.22 11.19
CA ALA A 240 -12.10 -4.42 12.20
C ALA A 240 -12.58 -4.73 13.62
N ALA A 241 -13.89 -4.84 13.81
CA ALA A 241 -14.48 -5.20 15.10
C ALA A 241 -14.09 -6.62 15.55
N GLN A 242 -14.01 -7.58 14.62
CA GLN A 242 -13.53 -8.92 14.89
C GLN A 242 -12.05 -8.92 15.30
N ALA A 243 -11.20 -8.17 14.58
CA ALA A 243 -9.79 -8.04 14.89
C ALA A 243 -9.58 -7.43 16.29
N LEU A 244 -10.29 -6.35 16.63
CA LEU A 244 -10.23 -5.76 17.95
C LEU A 244 -10.68 -6.76 19.05
N ALA A 245 -11.80 -7.47 18.84
CA ALA A 245 -12.27 -8.45 19.80
C ALA A 245 -11.24 -9.56 20.06
N ALA A 246 -10.57 -10.05 19.00
CA ALA A 246 -9.48 -11.02 19.10
C ALA A 246 -8.28 -10.45 19.87
N GLY A 247 -7.89 -9.20 19.58
CA GLY A 247 -6.74 -8.54 20.20
C GLY A 247 -6.90 -8.29 21.72
N ILE A 248 -8.13 -8.01 22.17
CA ILE A 248 -8.40 -7.77 23.61
C ILE A 248 -8.90 -9.01 24.38
N ALA A 249 -9.20 -10.12 23.70
CA ALA A 249 -9.66 -11.35 24.36
C ALA A 249 -8.70 -11.86 25.46
N PRO A 250 -7.36 -11.83 25.27
CA PRO A 250 -6.41 -12.25 26.31
C PRO A 250 -6.47 -11.41 27.58
N LEU A 251 -7.01 -10.18 27.51
CA LEU A 251 -7.12 -9.27 28.66
C LEU A 251 -8.33 -9.58 29.57
N GLY A 252 -9.18 -10.53 29.19
CA GLY A 252 -10.42 -10.83 29.93
C GLY A 252 -11.49 -9.73 29.83
N VAL A 253 -11.31 -8.73 28.96
CA VAL A 253 -12.27 -7.65 28.72
C VAL A 253 -13.45 -8.18 27.91
N LYS A 254 -14.68 -7.99 28.43
CA LYS A 254 -15.88 -8.43 27.71
C LYS A 254 -16.13 -7.56 26.48
N THR A 255 -16.33 -8.19 25.32
CA THR A 255 -16.69 -7.50 24.07
C THR A 255 -18.17 -7.70 23.76
N LEU A 256 -18.85 -6.63 23.39
CA LEU A 256 -20.23 -6.62 22.96
C LEU A 256 -20.32 -6.00 21.56
N ALA A 257 -20.69 -6.79 20.57
CA ALA A 257 -20.90 -6.35 19.21
C ALA A 257 -22.34 -5.86 18.98
N ARG A 258 -22.51 -4.73 18.33
CA ARG A 258 -23.78 -4.13 17.94
C ARG A 258 -23.75 -3.80 16.45
N GLU A 259 -24.54 -4.54 15.71
CA GLU A 259 -24.67 -4.37 14.25
C GLU A 259 -25.81 -3.38 13.93
N LEU A 260 -25.48 -2.33 13.20
CA LEU A 260 -26.49 -1.43 12.64
C LEU A 260 -27.08 -2.01 11.35
N ARG A 261 -28.39 -2.13 11.32
CA ARG A 261 -29.13 -2.72 10.18
C ARG A 261 -29.95 -1.70 9.43
N SER A 262 -30.46 -0.70 10.12
CA SER A 262 -31.30 0.34 9.52
C SER A 262 -30.47 1.30 8.66
N THR A 263 -31.08 1.79 7.59
CA THR A 263 -30.56 2.92 6.80
C THR A 263 -30.68 4.25 7.56
N LYS A 264 -31.49 4.29 8.63
CA LYS A 264 -31.64 5.43 9.55
C LYS A 264 -31.30 4.99 10.97
N PRO A 265 -30.01 4.89 11.32
CA PRO A 265 -29.54 4.19 12.52
C PRO A 265 -29.71 4.98 13.82
N ALA A 266 -30.24 6.21 13.80
CA ALA A 266 -30.36 7.08 14.99
C ALA A 266 -31.03 6.38 16.19
N ARG A 267 -32.10 5.60 15.94
CA ARG A 267 -32.78 4.84 17.00
C ARG A 267 -31.93 3.71 17.56
N GLU A 268 -31.30 2.94 16.66
CA GLU A 268 -30.41 1.83 17.05
C GLU A 268 -29.21 2.35 17.86
N LEU A 269 -28.61 3.47 17.41
CA LEU A 269 -27.54 4.14 18.15
C LEU A 269 -27.98 4.62 19.52
N ALA A 270 -29.16 5.24 19.63
CA ALA A 270 -29.72 5.66 20.92
C ALA A 270 -30.02 4.45 21.85
N GLU A 271 -30.40 3.30 21.31
CA GLU A 271 -30.59 2.06 22.06
C GLU A 271 -29.26 1.52 22.59
N VAL A 272 -28.22 1.47 21.75
CA VAL A 272 -26.86 1.09 22.16
C VAL A 272 -26.35 2.00 23.29
N LEU A 273 -26.53 3.30 23.16
CA LEU A 273 -26.04 4.27 24.16
C LEU A 273 -26.75 4.12 25.52
N ARG A 274 -28.01 3.68 25.55
CA ARG A 274 -28.70 3.36 26.81
C ARG A 274 -28.14 2.13 27.52
N GLU A 275 -27.47 1.23 26.77
CA GLU A 275 -26.81 0.05 27.34
C GLU A 275 -25.40 0.36 27.89
N THR A 276 -24.84 1.55 27.57
CA THR A 276 -23.50 1.94 28.02
C THR A 276 -23.52 2.36 29.49
N ALA A 277 -22.48 1.99 30.22
CA ALA A 277 -22.27 2.35 31.61
C ALA A 277 -20.93 3.06 31.81
N ALA A 278 -20.77 3.72 32.93
CA ALA A 278 -19.48 4.28 33.33
C ALA A 278 -18.44 3.16 33.43
N GLY A 279 -17.28 3.35 32.78
CA GLY A 279 -16.22 2.34 32.67
C GLY A 279 -16.32 1.45 31.44
N ASP A 280 -17.36 1.56 30.60
CA ASP A 280 -17.37 0.96 29.28
C ASP A 280 -16.57 1.81 28.27
N ALA A 281 -15.88 1.14 27.35
CA ALA A 281 -15.33 1.76 26.15
C ALA A 281 -16.29 1.51 24.97
N LEU A 282 -16.61 2.57 24.23
CA LEU A 282 -17.41 2.49 23.02
C LEU A 282 -16.53 2.66 21.80
N VAL A 283 -16.60 1.74 20.84
CA VAL A 283 -15.82 1.78 19.61
C VAL A 283 -16.77 1.88 18.42
N LEU A 284 -16.61 2.93 17.61
CA LEU A 284 -17.46 3.22 16.46
C LEU A 284 -16.70 2.98 15.15
N TRP A 285 -17.01 1.88 14.48
CA TRP A 285 -16.56 1.53 13.14
C TRP A 285 -17.60 1.99 12.12
N LEU A 286 -17.78 3.33 12.01
CA LEU A 286 -18.89 3.93 11.29
C LEU A 286 -18.42 4.98 10.27
N ARG A 287 -19.17 5.09 9.18
CA ARG A 287 -18.98 6.10 8.15
C ARG A 287 -19.59 7.45 8.57
N PRO A 288 -19.21 8.59 7.92
CA PRO A 288 -19.73 9.91 8.26
C PRO A 288 -21.25 9.98 8.26
N GLY A 289 -21.94 9.30 7.32
CA GLY A 289 -23.39 9.26 7.27
C GLY A 289 -24.05 8.69 8.53
N ASP A 290 -23.45 7.68 9.15
CA ASP A 290 -23.94 7.11 10.41
C ASP A 290 -23.56 8.01 11.60
N LEU A 291 -22.34 8.53 11.62
CA LEU A 291 -21.87 9.42 12.69
C LEU A 291 -22.72 10.70 12.82
N GLN A 292 -23.23 11.23 11.70
CA GLN A 292 -24.15 12.37 11.71
C GLN A 292 -25.48 12.11 12.44
N THR A 293 -25.85 10.85 12.60
CA THR A 293 -27.11 10.45 13.28
C THR A 293 -26.94 10.21 14.78
N LEU A 294 -25.72 10.41 15.31
CA LEU A 294 -25.47 10.31 16.75
C LEU A 294 -26.30 11.34 17.53
N PRO A 295 -26.87 10.97 18.69
CA PRO A 295 -27.58 11.93 19.53
C PRO A 295 -26.63 13.01 20.05
N ALA A 296 -27.16 14.17 20.45
CA ALA A 296 -26.34 15.28 20.90
C ALA A 296 -25.44 14.97 22.10
N GLN A 297 -25.85 14.01 22.96
CA GLN A 297 -25.10 13.59 24.13
C GLN A 297 -24.65 12.12 24.02
N PRO A 298 -23.44 11.79 24.46
CA PRO A 298 -22.85 10.46 24.33
C PRO A 298 -23.31 9.43 25.37
N GLY A 299 -24.30 9.73 26.20
CA GLY A 299 -24.77 8.84 27.27
C GLY A 299 -23.83 8.80 28.46
N ALA A 300 -23.73 7.63 29.11
CA ALA A 300 -22.94 7.43 30.33
C ALA A 300 -21.46 7.07 30.04
N THR A 301 -21.10 6.76 28.79
CA THR A 301 -19.73 6.41 28.45
C THR A 301 -18.80 7.60 28.54
N THR A 302 -17.60 7.37 29.04
CA THR A 302 -16.53 8.39 29.15
C THR A 302 -15.36 8.14 28.22
N SER A 303 -15.34 6.98 27.52
CA SER A 303 -14.28 6.59 26.61
C SER A 303 -14.86 6.14 25.29
N VAL A 304 -14.67 6.96 24.25
CA VAL A 304 -15.15 6.68 22.89
C VAL A 304 -13.97 6.62 21.96
N PHE A 305 -13.89 5.55 21.15
CA PHE A 305 -12.95 5.43 20.04
C PHE A 305 -13.73 5.45 18.72
N VAL A 306 -13.21 6.16 17.74
CA VAL A 306 -13.76 6.21 16.38
C VAL A 306 -12.65 5.86 15.40
N SER A 307 -12.95 4.96 14.46
CA SER A 307 -12.06 4.70 13.34
C SER A 307 -11.83 5.99 12.55
N GLY A 308 -10.61 6.44 12.46
CA GLY A 308 -10.28 7.64 11.69
C GLY A 308 -10.46 7.42 10.20
N LEU A 309 -10.06 6.25 9.67
CA LEU A 309 -10.21 5.89 8.26
C LEU A 309 -11.67 5.86 7.83
N MET A 310 -12.53 5.24 8.63
CA MET A 310 -13.95 5.16 8.33
C MET A 310 -14.68 6.46 8.63
N GLY A 311 -14.38 7.11 9.77
CA GLY A 311 -15.10 8.26 10.27
C GLY A 311 -14.76 9.59 9.58
N GLY A 312 -13.67 9.66 8.81
CA GLY A 312 -13.28 10.88 8.09
C GLY A 312 -12.23 11.73 8.80
N LEU A 313 -11.44 11.13 9.71
CA LEU A 313 -10.33 11.77 10.43
C LEU A 313 -10.80 13.04 11.20
N GLU A 314 -10.06 14.14 11.08
CA GLU A 314 -10.41 15.45 11.68
C GLU A 314 -11.73 16.06 11.19
N ASN A 315 -12.27 15.54 10.08
CA ASN A 315 -13.56 15.94 9.52
C ASN A 315 -14.73 15.08 10.00
N ALA A 316 -14.49 14.13 10.91
CA ALA A 316 -15.56 13.29 11.47
C ALA A 316 -16.72 14.16 11.98
N PRO A 317 -17.96 13.91 11.52
CA PRO A 317 -19.11 14.77 11.83
C PRO A 317 -19.71 14.44 13.20
N LEU A 318 -18.92 14.63 14.24
CA LEU A 318 -19.29 14.36 15.62
C LEU A 318 -19.93 15.61 16.27
N PRO A 319 -20.99 15.46 17.07
CA PRO A 319 -21.50 16.55 17.90
C PRO A 319 -20.45 17.05 18.91
N ALA A 320 -20.53 18.32 19.33
CA ALA A 320 -19.52 18.92 20.20
C ALA A 320 -19.29 18.16 21.51
N ALA A 321 -20.35 17.66 22.16
CA ALA A 321 -20.23 16.86 23.39
C ALA A 321 -19.44 15.54 23.16
N TRP A 322 -19.56 14.93 22.00
CA TRP A 322 -18.82 13.72 21.64
C TRP A 322 -17.34 14.02 21.45
N ARG A 323 -16.99 15.14 20.83
CA ARG A 323 -15.58 15.50 20.56
C ARG A 323 -14.75 15.63 21.83
N THR A 324 -15.36 15.96 22.96
CA THR A 324 -14.65 16.09 24.25
C THR A 324 -14.14 14.76 24.80
N ILE A 325 -14.81 13.63 24.47
CA ILE A 325 -14.49 12.30 25.00
C ILE A 325 -14.02 11.33 23.91
N THR A 326 -14.06 11.76 22.64
CA THR A 326 -13.68 10.89 21.52
C THR A 326 -12.17 10.92 21.27
N ARG A 327 -11.66 9.73 21.07
CA ARG A 327 -10.33 9.45 20.53
C ARG A 327 -10.48 8.87 19.14
N LEU A 328 -9.75 9.43 18.18
CA LEU A 328 -9.69 8.92 16.81
C LEU A 328 -8.39 8.16 16.62
N THR A 329 -8.44 7.04 15.93
CA THR A 329 -7.24 6.46 15.33
C THR A 329 -6.77 7.33 14.18
N TYR A 330 -5.46 7.53 14.08
CA TYR A 330 -4.89 8.44 13.08
C TYR A 330 -3.62 7.84 12.49
N PRO A 331 -3.73 6.99 11.44
CA PRO A 331 -2.59 6.27 10.86
C PRO A 331 -1.73 7.13 9.93
N TYR A 332 -1.76 8.43 10.11
CA TYR A 332 -1.10 9.42 9.26
C TYR A 332 -0.26 10.41 10.09
N GLN A 333 0.56 11.15 9.38
CA GLN A 333 1.24 12.32 9.96
C GLN A 333 0.21 13.36 10.41
N LEU A 334 0.45 13.96 11.57
CA LEU A 334 -0.45 14.99 12.10
C LEU A 334 -0.50 16.21 11.15
N PRO A 335 -1.66 16.91 11.07
CA PRO A 335 -1.87 17.96 10.09
C PRO A 335 -0.77 19.03 10.01
N PRO A 336 -0.19 19.55 11.12
CA PRO A 336 0.86 20.57 11.04
C PRO A 336 2.13 20.09 10.32
N GLN A 337 2.56 18.86 10.58
CA GLN A 337 3.73 18.27 9.95
C GLN A 337 3.42 17.79 8.52
N ARG A 338 2.20 17.28 8.29
CA ARG A 338 1.74 16.82 6.98
C ARG A 338 1.72 17.94 5.95
N THR A 339 1.37 19.16 6.33
CA THR A 339 1.30 20.30 5.39
C THR A 339 2.59 20.47 4.60
N VAL A 340 3.75 20.34 5.23
CA VAL A 340 5.04 20.48 4.54
C VAL A 340 5.26 19.35 3.54
N LEU A 341 4.92 18.11 3.91
CA LEU A 341 5.08 16.94 3.05
C LEU A 341 4.11 16.95 1.86
N MET A 342 2.95 17.56 2.03
CA MET A 342 1.91 17.67 1.00
C MET A 342 2.19 18.74 -0.04
N ASN A 343 3.04 19.72 0.25
CA ASN A 343 3.37 20.79 -0.71
C ASN A 343 3.90 20.23 -2.05
N TYR A 344 4.63 19.12 -2.02
CA TYR A 344 5.20 18.53 -3.22
C TYR A 344 4.12 17.90 -4.14
N PRO A 345 3.29 16.95 -3.68
CA PRO A 345 2.23 16.39 -4.52
C PRO A 345 1.18 17.45 -4.92
N LEU A 346 0.76 18.32 -4.01
CA LEU A 346 -0.22 19.37 -4.32
C LEU A 346 0.33 20.40 -5.31
N GLY A 347 1.63 20.74 -5.21
CA GLY A 347 2.31 21.59 -6.20
C GLY A 347 2.31 20.97 -7.59
N TRP A 348 2.55 19.66 -7.67
CA TRP A 348 2.47 18.96 -8.94
C TRP A 348 1.04 18.91 -9.49
N PHE A 349 0.00 18.67 -8.65
CA PHE A 349 -1.39 18.74 -9.09
C PHE A 349 -1.75 20.11 -9.65
N ASN A 350 -1.28 21.18 -9.01
CA ASN A 350 -1.51 22.53 -9.50
C ASN A 350 -0.85 22.79 -10.86
N ILE A 351 0.40 22.35 -11.04
CA ILE A 351 1.13 22.47 -12.34
C ILE A 351 0.42 21.67 -13.43
N GLN A 352 -0.13 20.51 -13.10
CA GLN A 352 -0.85 19.66 -14.05
C GLN A 352 -2.33 20.03 -14.21
N HIS A 353 -2.80 21.07 -13.53
CA HIS A 353 -4.22 21.48 -13.52
C HIS A 353 -5.19 20.38 -13.07
N ILE A 354 -4.74 19.48 -12.17
CA ILE A 354 -5.56 18.41 -11.63
C ILE A 354 -6.36 18.96 -10.44
N PRO A 355 -7.70 18.94 -10.48
CA PRO A 355 -8.51 19.37 -9.34
C PRO A 355 -8.34 18.39 -8.17
N VAL A 356 -8.18 18.92 -6.96
CA VAL A 356 -8.11 18.08 -5.75
C VAL A 356 -9.54 17.80 -5.29
N VAL A 357 -10.00 16.57 -5.54
CA VAL A 357 -11.34 16.08 -5.19
C VAL A 357 -11.34 15.16 -3.97
N ASP A 358 -10.28 14.35 -3.82
CA ASP A 358 -9.95 13.59 -2.60
C ASP A 358 -8.43 13.61 -2.41
N GLU A 359 -7.97 14.50 -1.54
CA GLU A 359 -6.55 14.77 -1.33
C GLU A 359 -5.77 13.50 -0.97
N ARG A 360 -6.32 12.64 -0.12
CA ARG A 360 -5.68 11.40 0.33
C ARG A 360 -5.47 10.42 -0.83
N THR A 361 -6.54 10.10 -1.54
CA THR A 361 -6.48 9.14 -2.65
C THR A 361 -5.55 9.62 -3.76
N GLN A 362 -5.64 10.91 -4.12
CA GLN A 362 -4.80 11.49 -5.17
C GLN A 362 -3.33 11.52 -4.77
N THR A 363 -3.03 11.92 -3.53
CA THR A 363 -1.66 11.91 -3.02
C THR A 363 -1.09 10.49 -2.93
N ASN A 364 -1.85 9.53 -2.41
CA ASN A 364 -1.43 8.13 -2.36
C ASN A 364 -1.11 7.60 -3.77
N THR A 365 -1.95 7.92 -4.76
CA THR A 365 -1.74 7.53 -6.16
C THR A 365 -0.47 8.16 -6.72
N TYR A 366 -0.25 9.45 -6.48
CA TYR A 366 0.97 10.13 -6.88
C TYR A 366 2.23 9.50 -6.26
N ILE A 367 2.20 9.20 -4.96
CA ILE A 367 3.31 8.54 -4.25
C ILE A 367 3.55 7.13 -4.81
N ALA A 368 2.49 6.35 -5.05
CA ALA A 368 2.61 5.02 -5.66
C ALA A 368 3.27 5.09 -7.05
N CYS A 369 2.83 6.02 -7.90
CA CYS A 369 3.42 6.23 -9.22
C CYS A 369 4.88 6.70 -9.15
N SER A 370 5.22 7.56 -8.20
CA SER A 370 6.59 8.04 -8.00
C SER A 370 7.52 6.90 -7.58
N ILE A 371 7.08 6.05 -6.64
CA ILE A 371 7.83 4.86 -6.21
C ILE A 371 8.02 3.89 -7.38
N LEU A 372 6.97 3.63 -8.15
CA LEU A 372 7.07 2.80 -9.35
C LEU A 372 8.07 3.39 -10.35
N ALA A 373 8.05 4.71 -10.56
CA ALA A 373 8.93 5.37 -11.53
C ALA A 373 10.40 5.29 -11.11
N GLU A 374 10.68 5.48 -9.83
CA GLU A 374 12.01 5.35 -9.25
C GLU A 374 12.50 3.90 -9.33
N ALA A 375 11.69 2.94 -8.86
CA ALA A 375 12.00 1.52 -8.89
C ALA A 375 12.22 0.99 -10.32
N ALA A 376 11.31 1.31 -11.25
CA ALA A 376 11.42 0.90 -12.65
C ALA A 376 12.64 1.52 -13.35
N GLY A 377 13.07 2.73 -12.94
CA GLY A 377 14.27 3.38 -13.45
C GLY A 377 15.57 2.62 -13.13
N HIS A 378 15.55 1.75 -12.14
CA HIS A 378 16.69 0.91 -11.74
C HIS A 378 16.70 -0.48 -12.39
N LEU A 379 15.62 -0.88 -13.08
CA LEU A 379 15.54 -2.22 -13.69
C LEU A 379 16.44 -2.38 -14.92
N LEU A 380 16.82 -1.28 -15.55
CA LEU A 380 17.57 -1.24 -16.80
C LEU A 380 16.92 -2.11 -17.89
N ASP A 381 17.51 -3.27 -18.20
CA ASP A 381 16.97 -4.25 -19.14
C ASP A 381 16.45 -5.52 -18.46
N ASN A 382 16.48 -5.57 -17.13
CA ASN A 382 16.08 -6.75 -16.36
C ASN A 382 14.68 -6.55 -15.75
N PHE A 383 13.64 -6.69 -16.58
CA PHE A 383 12.25 -6.56 -16.16
C PHE A 383 11.72 -7.87 -15.56
N VAL A 384 12.14 -8.13 -14.33
CA VAL A 384 11.63 -9.25 -13.52
C VAL A 384 10.73 -8.71 -12.42
N PRO A 385 9.50 -9.26 -12.22
CA PRO A 385 8.58 -8.81 -11.18
C PRO A 385 9.19 -8.77 -9.78
N ASP A 386 9.94 -9.81 -9.41
CA ASP A 386 10.59 -9.91 -8.11
C ASP A 386 11.62 -8.80 -7.91
N TYR A 387 12.40 -8.49 -8.95
CA TYR A 387 13.38 -7.40 -8.89
C TYR A 387 12.71 -6.03 -8.81
N LEU A 388 11.55 -5.83 -9.45
CA LEU A 388 10.76 -4.63 -9.24
C LEU A 388 10.38 -4.46 -7.77
N LEU A 389 9.93 -5.55 -7.12
CA LEU A 389 9.55 -5.51 -5.69
C LEU A 389 10.74 -5.21 -4.78
N GLU A 390 11.90 -5.82 -5.02
CA GLU A 390 13.13 -5.50 -4.29
C GLU A 390 13.48 -4.00 -4.41
N ARG A 391 13.35 -3.44 -5.61
CA ARG A 391 13.55 -1.99 -5.82
C ARG A 391 12.51 -1.16 -5.11
N VAL A 392 11.24 -1.56 -5.13
CA VAL A 392 10.16 -0.89 -4.38
C VAL A 392 10.44 -0.90 -2.87
N GLU A 393 10.94 -2.00 -2.31
CA GLU A 393 11.35 -2.08 -0.90
C GLU A 393 12.45 -1.07 -0.56
N VAL A 394 13.46 -0.97 -1.43
CA VAL A 394 14.55 0.01 -1.28
C VAL A 394 14.01 1.43 -1.33
N GLU A 395 13.20 1.76 -2.34
CA GLU A 395 12.63 3.10 -2.51
C GLU A 395 11.75 3.51 -1.32
N LEU A 396 10.89 2.63 -0.83
CA LEU A 396 10.07 2.86 0.36
C LEU A 396 10.92 3.18 1.60
N SER A 397 12.05 2.49 1.76
CA SER A 397 12.90 2.64 2.95
C SER A 397 13.72 3.93 2.97
N HIS A 398 14.04 4.49 1.80
CA HIS A 398 14.89 5.69 1.67
C HIS A 398 14.11 6.98 1.38
N ARG A 399 12.81 6.87 1.12
CA ARG A 399 11.99 7.99 0.72
C ARG A 399 11.68 8.93 1.89
N ILE A 400 11.82 10.23 1.65
CA ILE A 400 11.54 11.29 2.63
C ILE A 400 10.09 11.77 2.50
N ILE A 401 9.59 11.91 1.26
CA ILE A 401 8.25 12.42 0.98
C ILE A 401 7.30 11.25 0.79
N ASN A 402 6.50 10.98 1.80
CA ASN A 402 5.57 9.85 1.86
C ASN A 402 4.08 10.29 1.89
N GLY A 403 3.79 11.54 1.50
CA GLY A 403 2.42 12.07 1.50
C GLY A 403 1.81 12.07 2.90
N TYR A 404 0.78 11.31 3.09
CA TYR A 404 0.07 11.21 4.37
C TYR A 404 0.85 10.46 5.46
N TYR A 405 1.79 9.59 5.11
CA TYR A 405 2.45 8.69 6.05
C TYR A 405 3.74 9.31 6.61
N PRO A 406 3.98 9.18 7.92
CA PRO A 406 5.23 9.70 8.53
C PRO A 406 6.46 8.96 8.00
N ARG A 407 6.30 7.67 7.77
CA ARG A 407 7.33 6.79 7.21
C ARG A 407 6.68 5.62 6.48
N LEU A 408 7.27 5.24 5.37
CA LEU A 408 7.00 3.98 4.69
C LEU A 408 8.27 3.14 4.68
N GLY A 409 8.13 1.83 4.81
CA GLY A 409 9.25 0.91 4.73
C GLY A 409 8.77 -0.52 4.87
N LEU A 410 9.42 -1.44 4.16
CA LEU A 410 9.15 -2.87 4.27
C LEU A 410 10.31 -3.55 5.00
N ALA A 411 9.99 -4.54 5.81
CA ALA A 411 10.93 -5.48 6.38
C ALA A 411 10.72 -6.85 5.73
N PRO A 412 11.68 -7.76 5.81
CA PRO A 412 11.53 -9.12 5.28
C PRO A 412 10.22 -9.76 5.73
N GLY A 413 9.46 -10.31 4.79
CA GLY A 413 8.15 -10.91 5.05
C GLY A 413 7.00 -9.93 5.37
N GLN A 414 7.24 -8.61 5.30
CA GLN A 414 6.18 -7.60 5.51
C GLN A 414 5.76 -6.97 4.19
N ARG A 415 4.45 -6.75 4.03
CA ARG A 415 3.85 -6.16 2.81
C ARG A 415 3.10 -4.86 3.07
N PHE A 416 3.29 -4.25 4.25
CA PHE A 416 2.66 -3.01 4.66
C PHE A 416 3.72 -1.95 4.95
N GLY A 417 3.69 -0.83 4.25
CA GLY A 417 4.69 0.24 4.37
C GLY A 417 4.64 0.97 5.70
N SER A 418 3.45 1.38 6.16
CA SER A 418 3.24 2.04 7.45
C SER A 418 2.84 1.04 8.52
N LYS A 419 3.44 1.16 9.71
CA LYS A 419 3.37 0.15 10.79
C LYS A 419 2.55 0.59 12.01
N GLY A 420 2.16 1.84 12.11
CA GLY A 420 1.54 2.36 13.33
C GLY A 420 0.54 3.47 13.07
N ALA A 421 0.00 4.01 14.16
CA ALA A 421 -0.90 5.15 14.16
C ALA A 421 -0.79 5.95 15.45
N TYR A 422 -1.22 7.22 15.40
CA TYR A 422 -1.55 7.97 16.61
C TYR A 422 -2.97 7.62 17.10
N ILE A 423 -3.19 7.79 18.38
CA ILE A 423 -4.50 8.12 18.91
C ILE A 423 -4.51 9.64 19.04
N VAL A 424 -5.55 10.30 18.52
CA VAL A 424 -5.70 11.75 18.61
C VAL A 424 -7.01 12.13 19.29
N ARG A 425 -7.05 13.33 19.86
CA ARG A 425 -8.26 13.95 20.39
C ARG A 425 -8.49 15.30 19.73
N PHE A 426 -9.69 15.77 19.72
CA PHE A 426 -9.99 17.14 19.32
C PHE A 426 -9.41 18.12 20.34
N ALA A 427 -8.70 19.12 19.85
CA ALA A 427 -8.14 20.18 20.71
C ALA A 427 -9.22 21.15 21.21
N ASP A 428 -10.32 21.25 20.45
CA ASP A 428 -11.46 22.10 20.69
C ASP A 428 -12.75 21.38 20.25
N PRO A 429 -13.80 21.34 21.09
CA PRO A 429 -15.07 20.69 20.73
C PRO A 429 -15.76 21.27 19.50
N GLN A 430 -15.53 22.52 19.18
CA GLN A 430 -16.13 23.21 18.04
C GLN A 430 -15.26 23.17 16.78
N GLY A 431 -13.95 22.91 16.95
CA GLY A 431 -12.97 22.93 15.87
C GLY A 431 -12.70 21.55 15.25
N LYS A 432 -11.93 21.56 14.17
CA LYS A 432 -11.44 20.34 13.50
C LYS A 432 -9.99 20.01 13.89
N ARG A 433 -9.34 20.88 14.69
CA ARG A 433 -7.94 20.66 15.06
C ARG A 433 -7.83 19.46 15.99
N VAL A 434 -6.99 18.51 15.59
CA VAL A 434 -6.66 17.33 16.39
C VAL A 434 -5.23 17.43 16.94
N VAL A 435 -5.02 16.83 18.08
CA VAL A 435 -3.71 16.73 18.74
C VAL A 435 -3.49 15.29 19.19
N ALA A 436 -2.24 14.84 19.22
CA ALA A 436 -1.92 13.52 19.69
C ALA A 436 -2.31 13.34 21.17
N ASP A 437 -2.85 12.16 21.47
CA ASP A 437 -3.11 11.67 22.82
C ASP A 437 -2.12 10.54 23.14
N GLY A 438 -0.85 10.91 23.23
CA GLY A 438 0.31 10.04 23.39
C GLY A 438 1.18 9.94 22.15
N ASP A 439 2.15 9.04 22.18
CA ASP A 439 3.12 8.83 21.11
C ASP A 439 2.54 8.00 19.95
N TRP A 440 3.34 7.88 18.88
CA TRP A 440 3.07 6.97 17.78
C TRP A 440 3.10 5.51 18.28
N ILE A 441 2.01 4.78 18.08
CA ILE A 441 1.86 3.40 18.52
C ILE A 441 2.16 2.48 17.33
N VAL A 442 3.09 1.55 17.51
CA VAL A 442 3.33 0.41 16.62
C VAL A 442 2.86 -0.82 17.40
N PRO A 443 1.74 -1.46 17.00
CA PRO A 443 1.17 -2.60 17.71
C PRO A 443 2.04 -3.85 17.64
#